data_182bc4d7dbc9a27dc3d58b4ffb47e645
#
_entry.id   182bc4d7dbc9a27dc3d58b4ffb47e645
#
_cell.length_a   1.000
_cell.length_b   1.000
_cell.length_c   1.000
_cell.angle_alpha   90.00
_cell.angle_beta   90.00
_cell.angle_gamma   90.00
#
_symmetry.space_group_name_H-M   'P 1'
#
loop_
_entity.id
_entity.type
_entity.pdbx_description
1 polymer ?
#
loop_
_entity_poly.entity_id
_entity_poly.type
_entity_poly.pdbx_seq_one_letter_code
_entity_poly.pdbx_strand_id
1 'polypeptide(L)'
;MKNLYKIIFLCFFFFITFNLTEAKAADYPLCDPEYTNERGEINLGAIADPKTCMTRAEAYEFTIYEVHLCTSAPTAATTSRAIVKSSCELVFVNSTGSTISLSSTEGESENLIGNFSKPPNGIYTHAYLKIDNVFGVTGSATFSDQDYRGQGNNGSGNTCITRSTAAETLTGTTFPQETSLCADSGEIGSAGKKLIQLQSLDCCDGLVTSDTETNINGTNQIGQPSLVDSNGRLITSEEQADVIDYIVTFGSPKTIDDNTSGLNLAFNISSALEVHAYSDDDFILFMFGPPVVFIDLRSS
;
A
#
# COMPACT_ATOMS: atom_id res chain seq x y z
N MET A 1 -12.25 75.18 17.36
CA MET A 1 -11.07 74.31 17.28
C MET A 1 -11.55 72.86 17.53
N LYS A 2 -11.62 72.09 16.46
CA LYS A 2 -12.20 70.72 16.48
C LYS A 2 -11.04 69.71 16.51
N ASN A 3 -10.93 68.97 17.60
CA ASN A 3 -9.99 67.86 17.71
C ASN A 3 -10.62 66.59 17.07
N LEU A 4 -10.00 66.13 16.01
CA LEU A 4 -10.34 64.95 15.27
C LEU A 4 -9.54 63.77 15.85
N TYR A 5 -10.19 62.90 16.63
CA TYR A 5 -9.60 61.63 17.08
C TYR A 5 -9.63 60.61 15.95
N LYS A 6 -8.46 60.26 15.43
CA LYS A 6 -8.28 59.15 14.53
C LYS A 6 -8.23 57.85 15.38
N ILE A 7 -9.28 57.05 15.30
CA ILE A 7 -9.29 55.70 15.79
C ILE A 7 -8.61 54.80 14.75
N ILE A 8 -7.42 54.34 15.08
CA ILE A 8 -6.73 53.32 14.32
C ILE A 8 -7.27 51.97 14.77
N PHE A 9 -8.07 51.33 13.91
CA PHE A 9 -8.55 49.95 14.09
C PHE A 9 -7.40 49.01 13.68
N LEU A 10 -6.68 48.46 14.68
CA LEU A 10 -5.64 47.47 14.47
C LEU A 10 -6.32 46.10 14.34
N CYS A 11 -6.57 45.68 13.11
CA CYS A 11 -7.01 44.30 12.84
C CYS A 11 -5.83 43.34 13.07
N PHE A 12 -5.82 42.70 14.24
CA PHE A 12 -4.98 41.56 14.53
C PHE A 12 -5.52 40.36 13.74
N PHE A 13 -4.95 40.09 12.56
CA PHE A 13 -5.14 38.82 11.88
C PHE A 13 -4.38 37.76 12.69
N PHE A 14 -5.12 37.01 13.51
CA PHE A 14 -4.65 35.76 14.08
C PHE A 14 -4.54 34.75 12.93
N PHE A 15 -3.35 34.60 12.36
CA PHE A 15 -3.01 33.47 11.54
C PHE A 15 -2.95 32.23 12.47
N ILE A 16 -4.08 31.55 12.63
CA ILE A 16 -4.07 30.18 13.14
C ILE A 16 -3.45 29.35 12.01
N THR A 17 -2.14 29.12 12.09
CA THR A 17 -1.50 28.05 11.34
C THR A 17 -2.05 26.74 11.90
N PHE A 18 -3.07 26.19 11.26
CA PHE A 18 -3.36 24.79 11.38
C PHE A 18 -2.12 24.06 10.87
N ASN A 19 -1.30 23.56 11.79
CA ASN A 19 -0.40 22.47 11.46
C ASN A 19 -1.33 21.29 11.16
N LEU A 20 -1.64 21.09 9.88
CA LEU A 20 -2.08 19.81 9.38
C LEU A 20 -0.86 18.89 9.61
N THR A 21 -0.88 18.16 10.70
CA THR A 21 -0.04 16.97 10.80
C THR A 21 -0.55 16.07 9.70
N GLU A 22 0.18 16.02 8.59
CA GLU A 22 0.01 14.99 7.58
C GLU A 22 0.13 13.67 8.33
N ALA A 23 -0.94 12.89 8.38
CA ALA A 23 -0.88 11.51 8.81
C ALA A 23 0.01 10.81 7.78
N LYS A 24 1.27 10.60 8.10
CA LYS A 24 2.15 9.74 7.32
C LYS A 24 1.69 8.32 7.58
N ALA A 25 1.47 7.55 6.51
CA ALA A 25 1.55 6.11 6.63
C ALA A 25 2.83 5.78 7.41
N ALA A 26 2.72 4.94 8.42
CA ALA A 26 3.85 4.68 9.29
C ALA A 26 5.00 4.15 8.43
N ASP A 27 6.06 4.96 8.26
CA ASP A 27 7.30 4.56 7.60
C ASP A 27 7.99 3.56 8.53
N TYR A 28 7.53 2.31 8.54
CA TYR A 28 8.22 1.25 9.28
C TYR A 28 9.60 1.03 8.66
N PRO A 29 10.63 0.81 9.48
CA PRO A 29 11.97 0.56 8.98
C PRO A 29 12.01 -0.74 8.17
N LEU A 30 12.98 -0.84 7.26
CA LEU A 30 13.30 -2.12 6.64
C LEU A 30 13.93 -3.03 7.70
N CYS A 31 13.54 -4.31 7.70
CA CYS A 31 14.19 -5.29 8.59
C CYS A 31 15.67 -5.46 8.23
N ASP A 32 16.00 -5.48 6.92
CA ASP A 32 17.36 -5.65 6.40
C ASP A 32 17.88 -4.32 5.80
N PRO A 33 19.14 -3.93 6.01
CA PRO A 33 20.17 -4.61 6.82
C PRO A 33 20.21 -4.19 8.30
N GLU A 34 19.36 -3.24 8.73
CA GLU A 34 19.54 -2.55 10.02
C GLU A 34 19.25 -3.47 11.23
N TYR A 35 18.25 -4.33 11.08
CA TYR A 35 17.76 -5.19 12.16
C TYR A 35 17.97 -6.68 11.88
N THR A 36 18.82 -7.02 10.89
CA THR A 36 19.17 -8.42 10.61
C THR A 36 20.64 -8.71 10.93
N ASN A 37 20.92 -9.94 11.35
CA ASN A 37 22.29 -10.42 11.49
C ASN A 37 22.83 -10.95 10.13
N GLU A 38 24.08 -11.42 10.13
CA GLU A 38 24.75 -11.97 8.92
C GLU A 38 24.04 -13.19 8.32
N ARG A 39 23.10 -13.82 9.04
CA ARG A 39 22.29 -14.94 8.56
C ARG A 39 20.93 -14.50 8.01
N GLY A 40 20.62 -13.19 8.04
CA GLY A 40 19.32 -12.64 7.68
C GLY A 40 18.24 -12.85 8.73
N GLU A 41 18.60 -13.21 9.97
CA GLU A 41 17.67 -13.37 11.09
C GLU A 41 17.37 -12.00 11.71
N ILE A 42 16.09 -11.69 11.90
CA ILE A 42 15.60 -10.39 12.37
C ILE A 42 15.70 -10.30 13.89
N ASN A 43 16.17 -9.17 14.41
CA ASN A 43 16.12 -8.80 15.82
C ASN A 43 15.01 -7.77 16.05
N LEU A 44 13.77 -8.22 16.28
CA LEU A 44 12.64 -7.34 16.56
C LEU A 44 12.78 -6.61 17.90
N GLY A 45 13.52 -7.20 18.86
CA GLY A 45 13.79 -6.55 20.13
C GLY A 45 14.64 -5.28 20.03
N ALA A 46 15.37 -5.09 18.92
CA ALA A 46 16.14 -3.88 18.64
C ALA A 46 15.29 -2.76 18.03
N ILE A 47 14.07 -3.05 17.56
CA ILE A 47 13.16 -2.08 16.94
C ILE A 47 12.36 -1.41 18.05
N ALA A 48 12.22 -0.08 17.97
CA ALA A 48 11.36 0.68 18.87
C ALA A 48 9.88 0.25 18.70
N ASP A 49 9.10 0.41 19.76
CA ASP A 49 7.67 0.12 19.72
C ASP A 49 6.90 1.06 18.75
N PRO A 50 6.02 0.55 17.87
CA PRO A 50 5.63 -0.84 17.71
C PRO A 50 6.77 -1.66 17.03
N LYS A 51 7.05 -2.85 17.53
CA LYS A 51 8.10 -3.75 17.00
C LYS A 51 7.73 -4.27 15.62
N THR A 52 7.87 -3.40 14.62
CA THR A 52 7.44 -3.63 13.25
C THR A 52 8.55 -3.27 12.28
N CYS A 53 8.77 -4.11 11.29
CA CYS A 53 9.64 -3.80 10.16
C CYS A 53 9.11 -4.43 8.86
N MET A 54 9.57 -3.89 7.74
CA MET A 54 9.21 -4.34 6.39
C MET A 54 10.29 -5.23 5.81
N THR A 55 9.89 -6.34 5.21
CA THR A 55 10.81 -7.26 4.52
C THR A 55 10.23 -7.70 3.17
N ARG A 56 11.02 -8.48 2.42
CA ARG A 56 10.61 -9.00 1.12
C ARG A 56 9.55 -10.08 1.28
N ALA A 57 8.44 -9.97 0.53
CA ALA A 57 7.52 -11.07 0.35
C ALA A 57 8.11 -12.14 -0.58
N GLU A 58 7.84 -13.42 -0.32
CA GLU A 58 8.17 -14.52 -1.24
C GLU A 58 7.25 -14.52 -2.46
N ALA A 59 5.97 -14.20 -2.25
CA ALA A 59 5.01 -13.93 -3.30
C ALA A 59 4.01 -12.87 -2.84
N TYR A 60 3.50 -12.11 -3.83
CA TYR A 60 2.54 -11.06 -3.62
C TYR A 60 1.50 -11.08 -4.73
N GLU A 61 0.22 -11.01 -4.40
CA GLU A 61 -0.88 -11.10 -5.34
C GLU A 61 -1.88 -9.97 -5.11
N PHE A 62 -2.34 -9.36 -6.19
CA PHE A 62 -3.39 -8.35 -6.17
C PHE A 62 -4.11 -8.29 -7.52
N THR A 63 -5.27 -7.64 -7.57
CA THR A 63 -6.11 -7.58 -8.76
C THR A 63 -6.31 -6.16 -9.23
N ILE A 64 -6.12 -5.91 -10.54
CA ILE A 64 -6.33 -4.62 -11.20
C ILE A 64 -7.58 -4.71 -12.08
N TYR A 65 -8.48 -3.72 -11.96
CA TYR A 65 -9.68 -3.57 -12.79
C TYR A 65 -9.50 -2.57 -13.91
N GLU A 66 -8.87 -1.41 -13.63
CA GLU A 66 -8.68 -0.33 -14.58
C GLU A 66 -7.30 0.31 -14.44
N VAL A 67 -6.75 0.75 -15.57
CA VAL A 67 -5.59 1.65 -15.63
C VAL A 67 -5.91 2.78 -16.59
N HIS A 68 -5.68 4.01 -16.16
CA HIS A 68 -5.82 5.22 -16.97
C HIS A 68 -4.52 6.02 -16.95
N LEU A 69 -4.24 6.73 -18.04
CA LEU A 69 -3.23 7.79 -18.09
C LEU A 69 -3.93 9.14 -18.14
N CYS A 70 -3.45 10.09 -17.34
CA CYS A 70 -4.11 11.37 -17.15
C CYS A 70 -3.18 12.54 -17.51
N THR A 71 -3.68 13.51 -18.24
CA THR A 71 -2.93 14.73 -18.62
C THR A 71 -2.81 15.72 -17.47
N SER A 72 -3.67 15.60 -16.46
CA SER A 72 -3.61 16.31 -15.19
C SER A 72 -4.14 15.42 -14.06
N ALA A 73 -3.92 15.82 -12.81
CA ALA A 73 -4.39 15.06 -11.66
C ALA A 73 -5.90 14.79 -11.73
N PRO A 74 -6.35 13.54 -11.56
CA PRO A 74 -7.76 13.26 -11.30
C PRO A 74 -8.21 14.00 -10.04
N THR A 75 -9.50 14.37 -9.98
CA THR A 75 -10.02 14.92 -8.73
C THR A 75 -10.35 13.77 -7.79
N ALA A 76 -9.67 13.68 -6.65
CA ALA A 76 -9.82 12.61 -5.68
C ALA A 76 -11.28 12.41 -5.22
N ALA A 77 -11.61 11.19 -4.83
CA ALA A 77 -12.90 10.85 -4.24
C ALA A 77 -13.13 11.61 -2.93
N THR A 78 -14.39 11.78 -2.57
CA THR A 78 -14.81 12.28 -1.26
C THR A 78 -15.94 11.40 -0.74
N THR A 79 -16.35 11.57 0.50
CA THR A 79 -17.49 10.83 1.08
C THR A 79 -18.82 11.08 0.34
N SER A 80 -18.91 12.12 -0.48
CA SER A 80 -20.12 12.48 -1.25
C SER A 80 -19.96 12.33 -2.75
N ARG A 81 -18.77 12.09 -3.28
CA ARG A 81 -18.47 12.08 -4.71
C ARG A 81 -17.38 11.05 -5.03
N ALA A 82 -17.61 10.27 -6.09
CA ALA A 82 -16.58 9.41 -6.68
C ALA A 82 -15.46 10.23 -7.34
N ILE A 83 -14.32 9.58 -7.59
CA ILE A 83 -13.19 10.16 -8.33
C ILE A 83 -13.65 10.71 -9.69
N VAL A 84 -13.12 11.88 -10.09
CA VAL A 84 -13.43 12.48 -11.39
C VAL A 84 -12.21 12.32 -12.31
N LYS A 85 -12.39 11.55 -13.38
CA LYS A 85 -11.34 11.14 -14.34
C LYS A 85 -11.47 11.88 -15.69
N SER A 86 -11.92 13.14 -15.71
CA SER A 86 -12.19 13.90 -16.97
C SER A 86 -10.92 14.20 -17.79
N SER A 87 -9.75 14.17 -17.16
CA SER A 87 -8.44 14.35 -17.81
C SER A 87 -7.74 13.03 -18.15
N CYS A 88 -8.42 11.89 -17.98
CA CYS A 88 -7.83 10.58 -18.07
C CYS A 88 -8.36 9.79 -19.27
N GLU A 89 -7.48 9.06 -19.91
CA GLU A 89 -7.76 8.12 -20.99
C GLU A 89 -7.62 6.70 -20.49
N LEU A 90 -8.62 5.86 -20.75
CA LEU A 90 -8.60 4.45 -20.36
C LEU A 90 -7.58 3.70 -21.20
N VAL A 91 -6.63 3.02 -20.53
CA VAL A 91 -5.57 2.22 -21.17
C VAL A 91 -5.83 0.73 -21.02
N PHE A 92 -6.36 0.33 -19.87
CA PHE A 92 -6.64 -1.07 -19.56
C PHE A 92 -7.95 -1.18 -18.78
N VAL A 93 -8.76 -2.20 -19.13
CA VAL A 93 -9.94 -2.57 -18.35
C VAL A 93 -10.18 -4.07 -18.38
N ASN A 94 -10.52 -4.60 -17.20
CA ASN A 94 -11.09 -5.92 -17.01
C ASN A 94 -12.16 -5.85 -15.91
N SER A 95 -13.43 -6.01 -16.25
CA SER A 95 -14.54 -5.88 -15.30
C SER A 95 -14.57 -6.96 -14.21
N THR A 96 -13.92 -8.10 -14.46
CA THR A 96 -13.76 -9.18 -13.47
C THR A 96 -12.42 -9.15 -12.75
N GLY A 97 -11.59 -8.16 -13.11
CA GLY A 97 -10.23 -8.02 -12.59
C GLY A 97 -9.21 -8.89 -13.31
N SER A 98 -7.98 -8.41 -13.35
CA SER A 98 -6.80 -9.15 -13.77
C SER A 98 -5.89 -9.31 -12.56
N THR A 99 -5.78 -10.54 -12.07
CA THR A 99 -4.91 -10.84 -10.93
C THR A 99 -3.47 -10.93 -11.39
N ILE A 100 -2.59 -10.24 -10.69
CA ILE A 100 -1.13 -10.26 -10.85
C ILE A 100 -0.56 -11.04 -9.68
N SER A 101 0.31 -11.99 -9.99
CA SER A 101 1.04 -12.80 -9.01
C SER A 101 2.54 -12.56 -9.18
N LEU A 102 3.15 -11.88 -8.23
CA LEU A 102 4.57 -11.56 -8.25
C LEU A 102 5.30 -12.52 -7.32
N SER A 103 6.40 -13.11 -7.80
CA SER A 103 7.28 -13.90 -6.96
C SER A 103 8.54 -13.11 -6.59
N SER A 104 9.27 -13.60 -5.58
CA SER A 104 10.56 -13.01 -5.19
C SER A 104 11.66 -13.26 -6.23
N THR A 105 11.39 -14.03 -7.27
CA THR A 105 12.31 -14.28 -8.37
C THR A 105 12.42 -13.02 -9.24
N GLU A 106 13.58 -12.41 -9.30
CA GLU A 106 13.81 -11.20 -10.08
C GLU A 106 13.55 -11.43 -11.57
N GLY A 107 12.85 -10.50 -12.21
CA GLY A 107 12.65 -10.48 -13.65
C GLY A 107 11.39 -11.20 -14.15
N GLU A 108 10.56 -11.74 -13.30
CA GLU A 108 9.24 -12.23 -13.70
C GLU A 108 8.33 -11.05 -14.03
N SER A 109 7.77 -11.05 -15.23
CA SER A 109 6.73 -10.11 -15.64
C SER A 109 5.46 -10.89 -15.92
N GLU A 110 4.38 -10.54 -15.25
CA GLU A 110 3.06 -11.06 -15.58
C GLU A 110 2.34 -10.13 -16.56
N ASN A 111 1.55 -10.73 -17.43
CA ASN A 111 0.75 -9.97 -18.37
C ASN A 111 -0.64 -9.75 -17.79
N LEU A 112 -1.08 -8.50 -17.78
CA LEU A 112 -2.47 -8.18 -17.49
C LEU A 112 -3.38 -8.84 -18.56
N ILE A 113 -4.41 -9.54 -18.10
CA ILE A 113 -5.42 -10.14 -18.96
C ILE A 113 -6.63 -9.18 -19.02
N GLY A 114 -6.88 -8.59 -20.18
CA GLY A 114 -7.98 -7.64 -20.34
C GLY A 114 -7.93 -6.90 -21.67
N ASN A 115 -8.74 -5.86 -21.79
CA ASN A 115 -8.80 -5.02 -22.96
C ASN A 115 -7.82 -3.85 -22.83
N PHE A 116 -6.93 -3.71 -23.81
CA PHE A 116 -5.98 -2.61 -23.89
C PHE A 116 -6.36 -1.64 -25.00
N SER A 117 -6.16 -0.35 -24.73
CA SER A 117 -6.27 0.72 -25.72
C SER A 117 -5.08 1.67 -25.61
N LYS A 118 -4.48 2.04 -26.75
CA LYS A 118 -3.46 3.09 -26.79
C LYS A 118 -4.15 4.43 -26.56
N PRO A 119 -3.74 5.23 -25.58
CA PRO A 119 -4.29 6.57 -25.39
C PRO A 119 -3.83 7.50 -26.53
N PRO A 120 -4.49 8.63 -26.77
CA PRO A 120 -4.06 9.64 -27.73
C PRO A 120 -2.62 10.09 -27.51
N ASN A 121 -1.94 10.48 -28.59
CA ASN A 121 -0.62 11.10 -28.48
C ASN A 121 -0.71 12.36 -27.61
N GLY A 122 0.20 12.48 -26.64
CA GLY A 122 0.17 13.59 -25.70
C GLY A 122 1.14 13.41 -24.54
N ILE A 123 1.07 14.34 -23.61
CA ILE A 123 1.89 14.35 -22.39
C ILE A 123 0.98 13.99 -21.21
N TYR A 124 1.37 12.98 -20.47
CA TYR A 124 0.65 12.45 -19.31
C TYR A 124 1.49 12.66 -18.05
N THR A 125 0.88 13.20 -17.03
CA THR A 125 1.55 13.56 -15.77
C THR A 125 1.14 12.64 -14.62
N HIS A 126 0.03 11.92 -14.79
CA HIS A 126 -0.52 11.03 -13.77
C HIS A 126 -1.00 9.71 -14.37
N ALA A 127 -1.13 8.72 -13.50
CA ALA A 127 -1.93 7.54 -13.77
C ALA A 127 -3.01 7.38 -12.70
N TYR A 128 -4.06 6.65 -13.04
CA TYR A 128 -5.05 6.18 -12.10
C TYR A 128 -5.20 4.67 -12.27
N LEU A 129 -5.21 3.95 -11.16
CA LEU A 129 -5.46 2.52 -11.10
C LEU A 129 -6.67 2.26 -10.20
N LYS A 130 -7.53 1.32 -10.62
CA LYS A 130 -8.56 0.74 -9.75
C LYS A 130 -8.12 -0.66 -9.38
N ILE A 131 -7.89 -0.90 -8.09
CA ILE A 131 -7.29 -2.10 -7.54
C ILE A 131 -8.27 -2.72 -6.54
N ASP A 132 -8.30 -4.06 -6.45
CA ASP A 132 -9.04 -4.76 -5.40
C ASP A 132 -8.49 -4.37 -4.02
N ASN A 133 -9.33 -4.35 -3.00
CA ASN A 133 -8.88 -4.17 -1.63
C ASN A 133 -8.45 -5.48 -0.95
N VAL A 134 -8.42 -6.59 -1.70
CA VAL A 134 -7.92 -7.90 -1.23
C VAL A 134 -6.55 -8.19 -1.84
N PHE A 135 -5.58 -8.45 -0.97
CA PHE A 135 -4.21 -8.78 -1.32
C PHE A 135 -3.85 -10.17 -0.83
N GLY A 136 -3.02 -10.89 -1.61
CA GLY A 136 -2.41 -12.14 -1.21
C GLY A 136 -0.93 -11.91 -0.89
N VAL A 137 -0.47 -12.34 0.28
CA VAL A 137 0.95 -12.29 0.64
C VAL A 137 1.42 -13.66 1.11
N THR A 138 2.63 -14.02 0.68
CA THR A 138 3.33 -15.22 1.13
C THR A 138 4.73 -14.82 1.59
N GLY A 139 5.12 -15.29 2.75
CA GLY A 139 6.45 -14.99 3.25
C GLY A 139 6.76 -15.64 4.58
N SER A 140 8.03 -15.49 4.97
CA SER A 140 8.58 -16.03 6.19
C SER A 140 9.52 -15.02 6.85
N ALA A 141 9.71 -15.18 8.16
CA ALA A 141 10.69 -14.42 8.93
C ALA A 141 11.34 -15.33 9.97
N THR A 142 12.66 -15.26 10.09
CA THR A 142 13.43 -15.94 11.13
C THR A 142 14.01 -14.91 12.09
N PHE A 143 13.92 -15.19 13.38
CA PHE A 143 14.28 -14.25 14.45
C PHE A 143 15.52 -14.72 15.21
N SER A 144 16.32 -13.74 15.65
CA SER A 144 17.56 -13.98 16.39
C SER A 144 17.48 -13.61 17.86
N ASP A 145 16.42 -12.92 18.28
CA ASP A 145 16.26 -12.38 19.63
C ASP A 145 15.49 -13.33 20.58
N GLN A 146 14.45 -13.97 20.09
CA GLN A 146 13.64 -14.91 20.88
C GLN A 146 12.78 -15.82 20.00
N ASP A 147 12.13 -16.81 20.60
CA ASP A 147 11.06 -17.57 19.99
C ASP A 147 9.76 -16.77 20.05
N TYR A 148 9.05 -16.76 18.94
CA TYR A 148 7.75 -16.13 18.83
C TYR A 148 6.64 -17.18 18.64
N ARG A 149 5.42 -16.79 18.92
CA ARG A 149 4.23 -17.60 18.67
C ARG A 149 3.54 -17.17 17.36
N GLY A 150 2.96 -18.10 16.67
CA GLY A 150 2.01 -17.78 15.59
C GLY A 150 0.73 -17.18 16.17
N GLN A 151 0.08 -16.31 15.42
CA GLN A 151 -1.18 -15.70 15.81
C GLN A 151 -2.21 -16.80 16.17
N GLY A 152 -2.96 -16.60 17.26
CA GLY A 152 -3.88 -17.61 17.79
C GLY A 152 -3.21 -18.75 18.55
N ASN A 153 -1.96 -18.56 19.04
CA ASN A 153 -1.11 -19.59 19.68
C ASN A 153 -0.73 -20.75 18.74
N ASN A 154 -0.55 -20.44 17.46
CA ASN A 154 -0.18 -21.39 16.43
C ASN A 154 1.32 -21.68 16.41
N GLY A 155 1.74 -22.67 17.16
CA GLY A 155 3.14 -23.04 17.30
C GLY A 155 3.98 -22.00 18.02
N SER A 156 5.23 -22.32 18.27
CA SER A 156 6.26 -21.43 18.84
C SER A 156 7.61 -21.84 18.31
N GLY A 157 8.46 -20.86 18.04
CA GLY A 157 9.82 -21.05 17.59
C GLY A 157 10.42 -19.79 16.97
N ASN A 158 11.63 -19.89 16.51
CA ASN A 158 12.38 -18.76 15.96
C ASN A 158 12.05 -18.44 14.50
N THR A 159 11.21 -19.22 13.84
CA THR A 159 10.80 -18.97 12.45
C THR A 159 9.30 -18.98 12.34
N CYS A 160 8.75 -17.92 11.71
CA CYS A 160 7.32 -17.80 11.45
C CYS A 160 7.05 -17.69 9.96
N ILE A 161 5.92 -18.24 9.51
CA ILE A 161 5.47 -18.21 8.11
C ILE A 161 4.02 -17.74 8.03
N THR A 162 3.67 -17.16 6.88
CA THR A 162 2.26 -16.93 6.51
C THR A 162 1.56 -18.26 6.26
N ARG A 163 0.25 -18.33 6.52
CA ARG A 163 -0.57 -19.52 6.27
C ARG A 163 -1.61 -19.23 5.19
N SER A 164 -2.00 -20.26 4.47
CA SER A 164 -3.13 -20.19 3.53
C SER A 164 -4.43 -20.00 4.30
N THR A 165 -5.06 -18.85 4.09
CA THR A 165 -6.31 -18.46 4.77
C THR A 165 -7.32 -17.97 3.74
N ALA A 166 -8.61 -17.93 4.13
CA ALA A 166 -9.60 -17.11 3.45
C ALA A 166 -9.26 -15.62 3.66
N ALA A 167 -9.87 -14.74 2.87
CA ALA A 167 -9.71 -13.30 3.06
C ALA A 167 -10.08 -12.89 4.49
N GLU A 168 -9.16 -12.18 5.13
CA GLU A 168 -9.33 -11.67 6.48
C GLU A 168 -9.81 -10.23 6.42
N THR A 169 -10.92 -9.97 7.08
CA THR A 169 -11.37 -8.61 7.34
C THR A 169 -10.73 -8.12 8.63
N LEU A 170 -9.99 -7.03 8.56
CA LEU A 170 -9.48 -6.32 9.74
C LEU A 170 -10.63 -5.55 10.42
N THR A 171 -11.65 -6.25 10.91
CA THR A 171 -12.71 -5.61 11.70
C THR A 171 -12.30 -5.60 13.15
N GLY A 172 -12.09 -4.40 13.69
CA GLY A 172 -11.58 -4.08 15.00
C GLY A 172 -11.90 -5.09 16.10
N THR A 173 -10.88 -5.58 16.78
CA THR A 173 -10.81 -6.41 17.98
C THR A 173 -10.86 -7.93 17.83
N THR A 174 -11.23 -8.51 16.70
CA THR A 174 -11.16 -9.94 16.53
C THR A 174 -10.21 -10.25 15.37
N PHE A 175 -8.92 -10.33 15.65
CA PHE A 175 -7.96 -10.84 14.66
C PHE A 175 -8.37 -12.26 14.29
N PRO A 176 -8.47 -12.57 12.99
CA PRO A 176 -8.74 -13.93 12.56
C PRO A 176 -7.68 -14.85 13.13
N GLN A 177 -8.12 -15.96 13.71
CA GLN A 177 -7.19 -16.93 14.27
C GLN A 177 -6.43 -17.59 13.12
N GLU A 178 -5.12 -17.84 13.31
CA GLU A 178 -4.30 -18.69 12.45
C GLU A 178 -3.70 -18.04 11.19
N THR A 179 -3.27 -16.78 11.26
CA THR A 179 -2.67 -16.08 10.12
C THR A 179 -1.17 -16.30 9.97
N SER A 180 -0.52 -16.78 11.02
CA SER A 180 0.87 -17.19 11.03
C SER A 180 1.06 -18.50 11.80
N LEU A 181 2.12 -19.23 11.47
CA LEU A 181 2.60 -20.41 12.19
C LEU A 181 4.05 -20.20 12.53
N CYS A 182 4.43 -20.48 13.78
CA CYS A 182 5.83 -20.43 14.20
C CYS A 182 6.32 -21.81 14.66
N ALA A 183 7.57 -22.14 14.33
CA ALA A 183 8.27 -23.33 14.78
C ALA A 183 9.78 -23.08 14.71
N ASP A 184 10.57 -24.02 15.21
CA ASP A 184 12.01 -23.96 15.05
C ASP A 184 12.42 -24.06 13.58
N SER A 185 13.48 -23.35 13.22
CA SER A 185 14.06 -23.39 11.89
C SER A 185 14.41 -24.83 11.49
N GLY A 186 13.82 -25.31 10.40
CA GLY A 186 13.97 -26.69 9.91
C GLY A 186 12.81 -27.63 10.28
N GLU A 187 11.93 -27.25 11.20
CA GLU A 187 10.69 -27.98 11.52
C GLU A 187 9.47 -27.33 10.84
N ILE A 188 9.61 -26.07 10.42
CA ILE A 188 8.56 -25.32 9.76
C ILE A 188 8.44 -25.71 8.28
N GLY A 189 7.23 -25.81 7.79
CA GLY A 189 6.95 -26.07 6.37
C GLY A 189 7.09 -24.83 5.50
N SER A 190 6.64 -24.91 4.25
CA SER A 190 6.60 -23.76 3.34
C SER A 190 5.51 -22.77 3.73
N ALA A 191 5.76 -21.49 3.52
CA ALA A 191 4.76 -20.45 3.68
C ALA A 191 3.57 -20.64 2.74
N GLY A 192 2.39 -20.30 3.20
CA GLY A 192 1.15 -20.32 2.43
C GLY A 192 0.63 -18.93 2.16
N LYS A 193 -0.18 -18.78 1.10
CA LYS A 193 -0.78 -17.50 0.74
C LYS A 193 -1.80 -17.05 1.81
N LYS A 194 -1.53 -15.94 2.47
CA LYS A 194 -2.46 -15.23 3.34
C LYS A 194 -3.21 -14.20 2.51
N LEU A 195 -4.54 -14.19 2.58
CA LEU A 195 -5.37 -13.16 1.98
C LEU A 195 -5.71 -12.12 3.05
N ILE A 196 -5.49 -10.86 2.72
CA ILE A 196 -5.75 -9.72 3.60
C ILE A 196 -6.66 -8.76 2.85
N GLN A 197 -7.80 -8.43 3.47
CA GLN A 197 -8.69 -7.38 2.96
C GLN A 197 -8.35 -6.06 3.65
N LEU A 198 -7.97 -5.06 2.85
CA LEU A 198 -7.70 -3.74 3.35
C LEU A 198 -9.01 -2.99 3.62
N GLN A 199 -9.21 -2.59 4.86
CA GLN A 199 -10.39 -1.85 5.31
C GLN A 199 -10.04 -0.48 5.87
N SER A 200 -8.78 -0.28 6.25
CA SER A 200 -8.16 0.99 6.59
C SER A 200 -6.77 1.04 5.97
N LEU A 201 -6.27 2.22 5.63
CA LEU A 201 -4.89 2.42 5.15
C LEU A 201 -3.89 2.49 6.31
N ASP A 202 -4.37 2.53 7.54
CA ASP A 202 -3.57 2.40 8.75
C ASP A 202 -4.16 1.29 9.62
N CYS A 203 -3.30 0.38 10.08
CA CYS A 203 -3.74 -0.76 10.89
C CYS A 203 -4.08 -0.41 12.34
N CYS A 204 -3.55 0.70 12.85
CA CYS A 204 -3.44 0.90 14.30
C CYS A 204 -4.08 2.18 14.82
N ASP A 205 -4.30 3.20 13.99
CA ASP A 205 -4.77 4.53 14.37
C ASP A 205 -6.23 4.83 13.98
N GLY A 206 -7.01 3.80 13.68
CA GLY A 206 -8.42 3.94 13.29
C GLY A 206 -8.64 3.97 11.79
N LEU A 207 -9.80 4.47 11.34
CA LEU A 207 -10.16 4.48 9.93
C LEU A 207 -9.40 5.56 9.16
N VAL A 208 -8.37 5.17 8.41
CA VAL A 208 -7.68 6.01 7.43
C VAL A 208 -8.16 5.64 6.03
N THR A 209 -8.80 6.58 5.34
CA THR A 209 -9.47 6.32 4.05
C THR A 209 -8.72 6.83 2.84
N SER A 210 -7.76 7.72 3.03
CA SER A 210 -6.87 8.21 1.97
C SER A 210 -5.54 8.64 2.57
N ASP A 211 -4.47 8.41 1.83
CA ASP A 211 -3.12 8.76 2.23
C ASP A 211 -2.32 9.32 1.04
N THR A 212 -1.15 9.87 1.31
CA THR A 212 -0.20 10.33 0.31
C THR A 212 1.15 9.68 0.56
N GLU A 213 1.49 8.71 -0.26
CA GLU A 213 2.80 8.08 -0.24
C GLU A 213 3.81 9.00 -0.95
N THR A 214 4.73 9.54 -0.21
CA THR A 214 5.80 10.36 -0.78
C THR A 214 7.00 9.50 -1.14
N ASN A 215 7.51 9.69 -2.37
CA ASN A 215 8.81 9.17 -2.79
C ASN A 215 8.90 7.63 -2.88
N ILE A 216 8.04 7.05 -3.72
CA ILE A 216 8.07 5.62 -4.02
C ILE A 216 9.48 5.20 -4.49
N ASN A 217 10.28 4.63 -3.58
CA ASN A 217 11.62 4.02 -3.81
C ASN A 217 12.54 4.79 -4.77
N GLY A 218 12.77 6.07 -4.52
CA GLY A 218 13.74 6.88 -5.29
C GLY A 218 13.31 7.24 -6.72
N THR A 219 12.05 7.03 -7.07
CA THR A 219 11.51 7.34 -8.41
C THR A 219 10.97 8.75 -8.55
N ASN A 220 10.89 9.53 -7.49
CA ASN A 220 10.16 10.80 -7.41
C ASN A 220 8.67 10.68 -7.83
N GLN A 221 8.10 9.49 -7.79
CA GLN A 221 6.66 9.30 -7.96
C GLN A 221 5.97 9.46 -6.62
N ILE A 222 4.74 9.95 -6.67
CA ILE A 222 3.88 10.11 -5.49
C ILE A 222 2.65 9.25 -5.71
N GLY A 223 2.36 8.35 -4.78
CA GLY A 223 1.15 7.55 -4.73
C GLY A 223 0.10 8.18 -3.84
N GLN A 224 -1.16 8.05 -4.19
CA GLN A 224 -2.28 8.48 -3.38
C GLN A 224 -3.36 7.39 -3.41
N PRO A 225 -3.30 6.40 -2.50
CA PRO A 225 -4.36 5.43 -2.31
C PRO A 225 -5.59 6.07 -1.67
N SER A 226 -6.76 5.55 -1.99
CA SER A 226 -8.04 5.92 -1.37
C SER A 226 -8.95 4.70 -1.32
N LEU A 227 -9.42 4.33 -0.13
CA LEU A 227 -10.42 3.28 0.03
C LEU A 227 -11.81 3.84 -0.29
N VAL A 228 -12.48 3.19 -1.22
CA VAL A 228 -13.79 3.63 -1.69
C VAL A 228 -14.83 2.50 -1.61
N ASP A 229 -16.10 2.93 -1.47
CA ASP A 229 -17.25 2.05 -1.50
C ASP A 229 -17.61 1.60 -2.94
N SER A 230 -18.61 0.76 -3.07
CA SER A 230 -19.13 0.28 -4.36
C SER A 230 -19.62 1.40 -5.30
N ASN A 231 -19.83 2.62 -4.79
CA ASN A 231 -20.18 3.80 -5.58
C ASN A 231 -18.95 4.68 -5.91
N GLY A 232 -17.74 4.25 -5.52
CA GLY A 232 -16.48 4.97 -5.71
C GLY A 232 -16.33 6.19 -4.80
N ARG A 233 -17.00 6.25 -3.65
CA ARG A 233 -16.89 7.32 -2.66
C ARG A 233 -16.00 6.87 -1.51
N LEU A 234 -15.26 7.81 -0.89
CA LEU A 234 -14.50 7.48 0.30
C LEU A 234 -15.39 6.83 1.35
N ILE A 235 -14.91 5.73 1.92
CA ILE A 235 -15.60 5.02 2.98
C ILE A 235 -15.71 5.88 4.24
N THR A 236 -16.73 5.60 5.05
CA THR A 236 -16.94 6.20 6.37
C THR A 236 -16.96 5.15 7.48
N SER A 237 -16.87 3.88 7.11
CA SER A 237 -16.65 2.73 8.00
C SER A 237 -15.91 1.63 7.23
N GLU A 238 -15.21 0.78 7.95
CA GLU A 238 -14.35 -0.28 7.41
C GLU A 238 -15.12 -1.27 6.51
N GLU A 239 -16.35 -1.61 6.87
CA GLU A 239 -17.18 -2.58 6.14
C GLU A 239 -17.62 -2.07 4.75
N GLN A 240 -17.44 -0.78 4.46
CA GLN A 240 -17.77 -0.20 3.16
C GLN A 240 -16.66 -0.34 2.13
N ALA A 241 -15.45 -0.71 2.55
CA ALA A 241 -14.31 -0.83 1.66
C ALA A 241 -14.55 -1.91 0.59
N ASP A 242 -14.56 -1.50 -0.68
CA ASP A 242 -14.81 -2.35 -1.84
C ASP A 242 -13.58 -2.43 -2.74
N VAL A 243 -13.01 -1.27 -3.08
CA VAL A 243 -11.80 -1.16 -3.92
C VAL A 243 -10.91 -0.02 -3.47
N ILE A 244 -9.71 0.02 -4.05
CA ILE A 244 -8.75 1.10 -3.89
C ILE A 244 -8.69 1.90 -5.19
N ASP A 245 -8.97 3.20 -5.11
CA ASP A 245 -8.60 4.18 -6.14
C ASP A 245 -7.17 4.64 -5.85
N TYR A 246 -6.24 4.40 -6.79
CA TYR A 246 -4.84 4.74 -6.62
C TYR A 246 -4.39 5.72 -7.68
N ILE A 247 -4.04 6.94 -7.27
CA ILE A 247 -3.52 8.00 -8.16
C ILE A 247 -2.00 8.00 -8.05
N VAL A 248 -1.30 7.92 -9.17
CA VAL A 248 0.15 8.02 -9.25
C VAL A 248 0.52 9.31 -9.96
N THR A 249 1.28 10.18 -9.30
CA THR A 249 1.91 11.34 -9.93
C THR A 249 3.30 10.93 -10.42
N PHE A 250 3.56 11.09 -11.71
CA PHE A 250 4.87 10.75 -12.27
C PHE A 250 5.92 11.76 -11.87
N GLY A 251 7.11 11.29 -11.50
CA GLY A 251 8.27 12.16 -11.23
C GLY A 251 8.74 12.93 -12.47
N SER A 252 8.45 12.41 -13.67
CA SER A 252 8.62 13.09 -14.94
C SER A 252 7.45 12.76 -15.85
N PRO A 253 6.89 13.74 -16.59
CA PRO A 253 5.80 13.49 -17.53
C PRO A 253 6.16 12.41 -18.55
N LYS A 254 5.18 11.57 -18.91
CA LYS A 254 5.32 10.52 -19.94
C LYS A 254 4.75 11.02 -21.26
N THR A 255 5.51 10.87 -22.35
CA THR A 255 5.06 11.28 -23.68
C THR A 255 4.61 10.06 -24.47
N ILE A 256 3.37 10.03 -24.89
CA ILE A 256 2.82 9.05 -25.84
C ILE A 256 2.91 9.65 -27.25
N ASP A 257 3.55 8.93 -28.14
CA ASP A 257 3.71 9.29 -29.55
C ASP A 257 3.45 8.08 -30.45
N ASP A 258 3.66 8.23 -31.76
CA ASP A 258 3.43 7.17 -32.74
C ASP A 258 4.37 5.96 -32.55
N ASN A 259 5.52 6.17 -31.91
CA ASN A 259 6.50 5.12 -31.62
C ASN A 259 6.19 4.39 -30.29
N THR A 260 5.24 4.87 -29.51
CA THR A 260 4.86 4.20 -28.27
C THR A 260 4.07 2.93 -28.60
N SER A 261 4.63 1.78 -28.25
CA SER A 261 4.08 0.45 -28.57
C SER A 261 3.33 -0.19 -27.41
N GLY A 262 3.47 0.33 -26.16
CA GLY A 262 2.81 -0.24 -25.01
C GLY A 262 3.13 0.45 -23.69
N LEU A 263 2.52 -0.07 -22.64
CA LEU A 263 2.71 0.34 -21.25
C LEU A 263 3.32 -0.84 -20.48
N ASN A 264 4.34 -0.56 -19.68
CA ASN A 264 4.85 -1.50 -18.67
C ASN A 264 4.34 -1.08 -17.31
N LEU A 265 3.74 -2.03 -16.59
CA LEU A 265 3.54 -1.95 -15.16
C LEU A 265 4.58 -2.86 -14.50
N ALA A 266 5.44 -2.30 -13.69
CA ALA A 266 6.37 -3.04 -12.86
C ALA A 266 6.06 -2.79 -11.40
N PHE A 267 6.33 -3.79 -10.57
CA PHE A 267 6.03 -3.74 -9.14
C PHE A 267 7.27 -4.18 -8.37
N ASN A 268 7.54 -3.50 -7.27
CA ASN A 268 8.59 -3.91 -6.35
C ASN A 268 7.95 -4.42 -5.05
N ILE A 269 8.29 -5.63 -4.67
CA ILE A 269 7.80 -6.31 -3.45
C ILE A 269 8.90 -6.50 -2.40
N SER A 270 10.01 -5.77 -2.49
CA SER A 270 11.13 -5.89 -1.54
C SER A 270 10.79 -5.46 -0.11
N SER A 271 9.72 -4.68 0.05
CA SER A 271 9.17 -4.24 1.33
C SER A 271 7.66 -4.53 1.44
N ALA A 272 7.19 -5.57 0.76
CA ALA A 272 5.77 -5.86 0.68
C ALA A 272 5.26 -6.84 1.76
N LEU A 273 6.12 -7.28 2.68
CA LEU A 273 5.77 -8.07 3.85
C LEU A 273 6.10 -7.29 5.11
N GLU A 274 5.09 -6.94 5.86
CA GLU A 274 5.23 -6.37 7.20
C GLU A 274 5.29 -7.48 8.23
N VAL A 275 6.30 -7.41 9.10
CA VAL A 275 6.48 -8.30 10.24
C VAL A 275 6.25 -7.50 11.50
N HIS A 276 5.21 -7.81 12.24
CA HIS A 276 4.80 -7.12 13.45
C HIS A 276 4.78 -8.07 14.63
N ALA A 277 5.50 -7.72 15.73
CA ALA A 277 5.41 -8.43 16.99
C ALA A 277 4.56 -7.64 17.98
N TYR A 278 3.49 -8.25 18.47
CA TYR A 278 2.70 -7.68 19.55
C TYR A 278 3.45 -7.85 20.87
N SER A 279 3.75 -6.73 21.53
CA SER A 279 4.63 -6.68 22.70
C SER A 279 4.10 -7.43 23.93
N ASP A 280 2.79 -7.59 24.06
CA ASP A 280 2.17 -8.18 25.24
C ASP A 280 1.99 -9.71 25.15
N ASP A 281 2.03 -10.27 23.93
CA ASP A 281 1.69 -11.68 23.69
C ASP A 281 2.79 -12.48 22.95
N ASP A 282 3.90 -11.85 22.57
CA ASP A 282 4.99 -12.45 21.78
C ASP A 282 4.55 -13.21 20.53
N PHE A 283 3.48 -12.77 19.88
CA PHE A 283 3.04 -13.38 18.63
C PHE A 283 3.37 -12.51 17.41
N ILE A 284 3.61 -13.18 16.28
CA ILE A 284 3.90 -12.56 15.00
C ILE A 284 2.60 -12.44 14.18
N LEU A 285 2.35 -11.23 13.73
CA LEU A 285 1.38 -10.92 12.69
C LEU A 285 2.13 -10.55 11.41
N PHE A 286 1.77 -11.19 10.30
CA PHE A 286 2.19 -10.75 8.98
C PHE A 286 1.09 -9.89 8.36
N MET A 287 1.48 -8.70 7.91
CA MET A 287 0.65 -7.80 7.14
C MET A 287 1.27 -7.60 5.77
N PHE A 288 0.56 -6.96 4.87
CA PHE A 288 1.15 -6.57 3.60
C PHE A 288 1.57 -5.10 3.64
N GLY A 289 2.72 -4.81 3.00
CA GLY A 289 3.08 -3.46 2.62
C GLY A 289 2.57 -3.16 1.20
N PRO A 290 2.30 -1.91 0.86
CA PRO A 290 1.90 -1.57 -0.49
C PRO A 290 3.02 -1.93 -1.49
N PRO A 291 2.69 -2.57 -2.63
CA PRO A 291 3.68 -2.77 -3.67
C PRO A 291 4.01 -1.43 -4.32
N VAL A 292 5.28 -1.21 -4.59
CA VAL A 292 5.69 -0.02 -5.34
C VAL A 292 5.35 -0.20 -6.80
N VAL A 293 4.51 0.67 -7.34
CA VAL A 293 4.06 0.61 -8.74
C VAL A 293 4.92 1.52 -9.61
N PHE A 294 5.54 0.95 -10.63
CA PHE A 294 6.25 1.70 -11.67
C PHE A 294 5.47 1.63 -12.97
N ILE A 295 5.24 2.78 -13.57
CA ILE A 295 4.60 2.88 -14.87
C ILE A 295 5.61 3.43 -15.86
N ASP A 296 5.91 2.67 -16.91
CA ASP A 296 6.83 3.09 -17.97
C ASP A 296 6.27 2.80 -19.37
N LEU A 297 6.77 3.50 -20.36
CA LEU A 297 6.35 3.35 -21.75
C LEU A 297 7.31 2.46 -22.52
N ARG A 298 6.77 1.59 -23.36
CA ARG A 298 7.56 0.84 -24.36
C ARG A 298 7.59 1.63 -25.66
N SER A 299 8.76 1.84 -26.20
CA SER A 299 8.96 2.27 -27.60
C SER A 299 9.12 1.05 -28.52
N SER A 300 8.60 1.16 -29.74
CA SER A 300 8.79 0.16 -30.81
C SER A 300 10.21 0.17 -31.34
#